data_2db36e11cba49ced1b56def0699d333d
#
_entry.id   2db36e11cba49ced1b56def0699d333d
#
_cell.length_a   1.000
_cell.length_b   1.000
_cell.length_c   1.000
_cell.angle_alpha   90.00
_cell.angle_beta   90.00
_cell.angle_gamma   90.00
#
_symmetry.space_group_name_H-M   'P 1'
#
loop_
_entity.id
_entity.type
_entity.pdbx_description
1 polymer ?
#
loop_
_entity_poly.entity_id
_entity_poly.type
_entity_poly.pdbx_seq_one_letter_code
_entity_poly.pdbx_strand_id
1 'polypeptide(L)'
;MLDSELRKSCVNTIRFLAADAVEKAKSGHPGAPMGMADMAFVLWNQFLRYDPDDPDWKNRDRFVLSAGHASMLLYSLLHLAGYKLSMDELKNFRQWNSLTPGPVSYTHLTLPTNGCV
;
A
#
# COMPACT_ATOMS: atom_id res chain seq x y z
N MET A 1 -10.71 -11.22 -15.34
CA MET A 1 -10.03 -11.83 -14.19
C MET A 1 -8.59 -12.16 -14.55
N LEU A 2 -7.65 -11.88 -13.66
CA LEU A 2 -6.25 -12.20 -13.89
C LEU A 2 -6.04 -13.72 -13.83
N ASP A 3 -5.11 -14.24 -14.66
CA ASP A 3 -4.72 -15.64 -14.53
C ASP A 3 -3.96 -15.88 -13.22
N SER A 4 -3.80 -17.15 -12.85
CA SER A 4 -3.24 -17.50 -11.54
C SER A 4 -1.76 -17.12 -11.41
N GLU A 5 -1.00 -17.15 -12.50
CA GLU A 5 0.41 -16.77 -12.46
C GLU A 5 0.58 -15.27 -12.25
N LEU A 6 -0.21 -14.47 -12.95
CA LEU A 6 -0.16 -13.03 -12.79
C LEU A 6 -0.62 -12.62 -11.38
N ARG A 7 -1.66 -13.27 -10.89
CA ARG A 7 -2.14 -13.02 -9.52
C ARG A 7 -1.02 -13.31 -8.51
N LYS A 8 -0.37 -14.45 -8.65
CA LYS A 8 0.73 -14.83 -7.76
C LYS A 8 1.86 -13.80 -7.81
N SER A 9 2.22 -13.34 -9.02
CA SER A 9 3.24 -12.31 -9.18
C SER A 9 2.86 -11.02 -8.46
N CYS A 10 1.61 -10.58 -8.59
CA CYS A 10 1.16 -9.36 -7.92
C CYS A 10 1.22 -9.50 -6.41
N VAL A 11 0.73 -10.61 -5.88
CA VAL A 11 0.75 -10.86 -4.44
C VAL A 11 2.17 -10.92 -3.91
N ASN A 12 3.05 -11.61 -4.61
CA ASN A 12 4.46 -11.69 -4.20
C ASN A 12 5.15 -10.33 -4.31
N THR A 13 4.79 -9.53 -5.30
CA THR A 13 5.32 -8.18 -5.42
C THR A 13 4.95 -7.34 -4.20
N ILE A 14 3.71 -7.41 -3.74
CA ILE A 14 3.30 -6.72 -2.53
C ILE A 14 4.15 -7.16 -1.34
N ARG A 15 4.34 -8.46 -1.19
CA ARG A 15 5.13 -9.00 -0.09
C ARG A 15 6.58 -8.52 -0.13
N PHE A 16 7.20 -8.58 -1.29
CA PHE A 16 8.61 -8.20 -1.43
C PHE A 16 8.81 -6.70 -1.34
N LEU A 17 7.90 -5.89 -1.87
CA LEU A 17 7.98 -4.44 -1.68
C LEU A 17 7.97 -4.09 -0.20
N ALA A 18 7.08 -4.72 0.57
CA ALA A 18 7.01 -4.47 1.99
C ALA A 18 8.27 -4.94 2.71
N ALA A 19 8.74 -6.15 2.42
CA ALA A 19 9.92 -6.69 3.06
C ALA A 19 11.17 -5.87 2.74
N ASP A 20 11.34 -5.50 1.48
CA ASP A 20 12.50 -4.72 1.05
C ASP A 20 12.48 -3.30 1.64
N ALA A 21 11.32 -2.66 1.70
CA ALA A 21 11.21 -1.33 2.26
C ALA A 21 11.52 -1.32 3.75
N VAL A 22 11.02 -2.29 4.49
CA VAL A 22 11.29 -2.42 5.92
C VAL A 22 12.77 -2.70 6.15
N GLU A 23 13.36 -3.58 5.35
CA GLU A 23 14.78 -3.91 5.48
C GLU A 23 15.67 -2.70 5.17
N LYS A 24 15.36 -1.96 4.10
CA LYS A 24 16.13 -0.77 3.75
C LYS A 24 16.02 0.30 4.82
N ALA A 25 14.82 0.50 5.37
CA ALA A 25 14.59 1.49 6.41
C ALA A 25 15.16 1.05 7.78
N LYS A 26 15.46 -0.23 7.94
CA LYS A 26 15.83 -0.83 9.22
C LYS A 26 14.77 -0.55 10.29
N SER A 27 13.53 -0.42 9.87
CA SER A 27 12.41 -0.03 10.72
C SER A 27 11.10 -0.39 10.03
N GLY A 28 10.13 -0.85 10.79
CA GLY A 28 8.81 -1.15 10.27
C GLY A 28 8.38 -2.58 10.61
N HIS A 29 7.18 -2.93 10.13
CA HIS A 29 6.54 -4.20 10.48
C HIS A 29 6.14 -4.93 9.19
N PRO A 30 6.87 -5.99 8.79
CA PRO A 30 6.54 -6.72 7.57
C PRO A 30 5.44 -7.76 7.75
N GLY A 31 5.09 -8.10 8.99
CA GLY A 31 4.17 -9.21 9.27
C GLY A 31 2.81 -9.07 8.63
N ALA A 32 2.13 -7.93 8.84
CA ALA A 32 0.81 -7.70 8.27
C ALA A 32 0.84 -7.64 6.73
N PRO A 33 1.77 -6.92 6.09
CA PRO A 33 1.88 -6.99 4.63
C PRO A 33 2.11 -8.40 4.10
N MET A 34 2.95 -9.18 4.76
CA MET A 34 3.22 -10.56 4.34
C MET A 34 1.98 -11.44 4.47
N GLY A 35 1.27 -11.33 5.59
CA GLY A 35 0.12 -12.18 5.87
C GLY A 35 -1.16 -11.78 5.17
N MET A 36 -1.32 -10.50 4.83
CA MET A 36 -2.55 -9.98 4.27
C MET A 36 -2.48 -9.68 2.77
N ALA A 37 -1.36 -9.96 2.14
CA ALA A 37 -1.16 -9.60 0.74
C ALA A 37 -2.21 -10.23 -0.19
N ASP A 38 -2.53 -11.50 0.00
CA ASP A 38 -3.54 -12.18 -0.83
C ASP A 38 -4.91 -11.53 -0.69
N MET A 39 -5.34 -11.32 0.53
CA MET A 39 -6.65 -10.74 0.81
C MET A 39 -6.74 -9.30 0.29
N ALA A 40 -5.72 -8.52 0.52
CA ALA A 40 -5.67 -7.14 0.06
C ALA A 40 -5.68 -7.07 -1.47
N PHE A 41 -4.95 -7.95 -2.12
CA PHE A 41 -4.93 -7.99 -3.58
C PHE A 41 -6.32 -8.28 -4.14
N VAL A 42 -7.02 -9.26 -3.58
CA VAL A 42 -8.38 -9.61 -4.04
C VAL A 42 -9.32 -8.42 -3.84
N LEU A 43 -9.25 -7.77 -2.68
CA LEU A 43 -10.08 -6.61 -2.39
C LEU A 43 -9.86 -5.50 -3.42
N TRP A 44 -8.62 -5.15 -3.67
CA TRP A 44 -8.28 -4.04 -4.57
C TRP A 44 -8.49 -4.38 -6.04
N ASN A 45 -8.30 -5.63 -6.43
CA ASN A 45 -8.42 -6.04 -7.83
C ASN A 45 -9.84 -6.31 -8.25
N GLN A 46 -10.70 -6.78 -7.35
CA GLN A 46 -12.04 -7.27 -7.71
C GLN A 46 -13.19 -6.48 -7.10
N PHE A 47 -13.02 -5.84 -5.98
CA PHE A 47 -14.14 -5.27 -5.23
C PHE A 47 -14.12 -3.76 -5.08
N LEU A 48 -12.98 -3.17 -4.78
CA LEU A 48 -12.92 -1.72 -4.57
C LEU A 48 -13.15 -0.96 -5.87
N ARG A 49 -13.99 0.06 -5.80
CA ARG A 49 -14.21 0.99 -6.90
C ARG A 49 -13.34 2.22 -6.67
N TYR A 50 -12.37 2.42 -7.54
CA TYR A 50 -11.45 3.54 -7.42
C TYR A 50 -10.90 3.90 -8.79
N ASP A 51 -10.35 5.11 -8.90
CA ASP A 51 -9.69 5.59 -10.11
C ASP A 51 -8.38 6.27 -9.71
N PRO A 52 -7.23 5.68 -10.01
CA PRO A 52 -5.96 6.28 -9.64
C PRO A 52 -5.68 7.61 -10.35
N ASP A 53 -6.34 7.86 -11.49
CA ASP A 53 -6.23 9.13 -12.19
C ASP A 53 -7.12 10.21 -11.59
N ASP A 54 -8.09 9.83 -10.80
CA ASP A 54 -8.99 10.76 -10.09
C ASP A 54 -9.13 10.30 -8.63
N PRO A 55 -8.09 10.50 -7.81
CA PRO A 55 -8.09 9.98 -6.44
C PRO A 55 -9.14 10.62 -5.55
N ASP A 56 -9.70 11.75 -5.94
CA ASP A 56 -10.75 12.43 -5.17
C ASP A 56 -12.15 12.19 -5.72
N TRP A 57 -12.31 11.24 -6.64
CA TRP A 57 -13.61 10.88 -7.20
C TRP A 57 -14.61 10.60 -6.08
N LYS A 58 -15.72 11.32 -6.10
CA LYS A 58 -16.64 11.31 -4.96
C LYS A 58 -17.33 9.98 -4.73
N ASN A 59 -17.54 9.22 -5.80
CA ASN A 59 -18.23 7.93 -5.71
C ASN A 59 -17.29 6.74 -5.50
N ARG A 60 -16.02 7.02 -5.18
CA ARG A 60 -15.05 5.96 -4.91
C ARG A 60 -15.32 5.25 -3.59
N ASP A 61 -14.89 4.01 -3.51
CA ASP A 61 -14.83 3.33 -2.23
C ASP A 61 -13.68 3.90 -1.40
N ARG A 62 -13.87 3.97 -0.09
CA ARG A 62 -12.87 4.53 0.81
C ARG A 62 -12.23 3.42 1.61
N PHE A 63 -10.95 3.26 1.36
CA PHE A 63 -10.15 2.28 2.09
C PHE A 63 -9.48 2.97 3.27
N VAL A 64 -9.62 2.39 4.46
CA VAL A 64 -9.00 2.91 5.67
C VAL A 64 -8.17 1.79 6.30
N LEU A 65 -6.87 2.04 6.42
CA LEU A 65 -5.98 1.10 7.10
C LEU A 65 -5.95 1.45 8.59
N SER A 66 -6.61 0.62 9.40
CA SER A 66 -6.70 0.84 10.83
C SER A 66 -5.39 0.51 11.55
N ALA A 67 -4.68 -0.51 11.10
CA ALA A 67 -3.41 -0.91 11.68
C ALA A 67 -2.28 -0.11 11.03
N GLY A 68 -1.97 1.05 11.61
CA GLY A 68 -0.97 1.94 11.03
C GLY A 68 0.40 1.30 10.87
N HIS A 69 0.77 0.34 11.71
CA HIS A 69 2.04 -0.36 11.57
C HIS A 69 2.12 -1.25 10.32
N ALA A 70 1.00 -1.48 9.64
CA ALA A 70 0.97 -2.20 8.38
C ALA A 70 1.01 -1.26 7.17
N SER A 71 1.47 -0.03 7.35
CA SER A 71 1.41 1.02 6.33
C SER A 71 2.04 0.63 5.00
N MET A 72 3.10 -0.17 5.00
CA MET A 72 3.75 -0.57 3.76
C MET A 72 2.84 -1.41 2.86
N LEU A 73 1.87 -2.11 3.43
CA LEU A 73 0.85 -2.80 2.64
C LEU A 73 0.07 -1.80 1.79
N LEU A 74 -0.42 -0.73 2.40
CA LEU A 74 -1.17 0.29 1.67
C LEU A 74 -0.30 0.99 0.63
N TYR A 75 0.93 1.34 0.98
CA TYR A 75 1.83 2.00 0.03
C TYR A 75 2.12 1.12 -1.18
N SER A 76 2.34 -0.17 -0.97
CA SER A 76 2.56 -1.11 -2.07
C SER A 76 1.32 -1.22 -2.96
N LEU A 77 0.13 -1.28 -2.37
CA LEU A 77 -1.12 -1.34 -3.12
C LEU A 77 -1.33 -0.08 -3.96
N LEU A 78 -1.09 1.09 -3.37
CA LEU A 78 -1.23 2.36 -4.09
C LEU A 78 -0.28 2.45 -5.26
N HIS A 79 0.97 2.02 -5.07
CA HIS A 79 1.96 2.03 -6.13
C HIS A 79 1.53 1.12 -7.29
N LEU A 80 1.14 -0.12 -6.98
CA LEU A 80 0.76 -1.08 -8.01
C LEU A 80 -0.56 -0.72 -8.68
N ALA A 81 -1.46 -0.05 -7.99
CA ALA A 81 -2.75 0.36 -8.54
C ALA A 81 -2.64 1.56 -9.49
N GLY A 82 -1.47 2.22 -9.54
CA GLY A 82 -1.25 3.32 -10.47
C GLY A 82 -1.42 4.71 -9.88
N TYR A 83 -1.54 4.82 -8.57
CA TYR A 83 -1.54 6.14 -7.94
C TYR A 83 -0.16 6.79 -8.05
N LYS A 84 -0.12 8.11 -7.84
CA LYS A 84 1.14 8.86 -7.94
C LYS A 84 2.01 8.63 -6.71
N LEU A 85 2.47 7.41 -6.56
CA LEU A 85 3.37 7.01 -5.50
C LEU A 85 4.46 6.16 -6.15
N SER A 86 5.60 6.78 -6.42
CA SER A 86 6.67 6.17 -7.21
C SER A 86 7.46 5.13 -6.41
N MET A 87 8.22 4.33 -7.15
CA MET A 87 9.15 3.38 -6.53
C MET A 87 10.16 4.10 -5.63
N ASP A 88 10.60 5.31 -6.02
CA ASP A 88 11.54 6.07 -5.19
C ASP A 88 10.93 6.43 -3.85
N GLU A 89 9.64 6.75 -3.81
CA GLU A 89 8.96 7.01 -2.54
C GLU A 89 8.84 5.74 -1.68
N LEU A 90 8.65 4.60 -2.31
CA LEU A 90 8.66 3.34 -1.56
C LEU A 90 10.05 3.06 -0.97
N LYS A 91 11.11 3.37 -1.71
CA LYS A 91 12.48 3.22 -1.23
C LYS A 91 12.79 4.16 -0.08
N ASN A 92 12.05 5.26 0.06
CA ASN A 92 12.21 6.23 1.14
C ASN A 92 11.23 6.00 2.28
N PHE A 93 10.73 4.79 2.43
CA PHE A 93 9.83 4.41 3.50
C PHE A 93 10.43 4.80 4.86
N ARG A 94 9.63 5.52 5.66
CA ARG A 94 9.98 6.02 6.99
C ARG A 94 11.14 7.01 7.01
N GLN A 95 11.47 7.60 5.86
CA GLN A 95 12.49 8.63 5.82
C GLN A 95 11.84 10.01 6.00
N TRP A 96 12.64 10.95 6.46
CA TRP A 96 12.16 12.31 6.71
C TRP A 96 11.67 12.94 5.39
N ASN A 97 10.52 13.58 5.44
CA ASN A 97 9.89 14.24 4.29
C ASN A 97 9.47 13.33 3.14
N SER A 98 9.42 12.02 3.34
CA SER A 98 8.93 11.12 2.30
C SER A 98 7.39 11.10 2.26
N LEU A 99 6.84 10.62 1.15
CA LEU A 99 5.39 10.38 1.03
C LEU A 99 4.97 9.07 1.68
N THR A 100 5.91 8.31 2.24
CA THR A 100 5.65 7.03 2.88
C THR A 100 6.15 7.04 4.32
N PRO A 101 5.62 7.93 5.17
CA PRO A 101 6.08 8.02 6.54
C PRO A 101 5.70 6.79 7.36
N GLY A 102 6.44 6.57 8.42
CA GLY A 102 6.05 5.58 9.40
C GLY A 102 4.81 6.04 10.16
N PRO A 103 3.90 5.14 10.48
CA PRO A 103 2.69 5.52 11.19
C PRO A 103 2.93 5.69 12.67
N VAL A 104 2.11 6.51 13.31
CA VAL A 104 1.90 6.40 14.74
C VAL A 104 0.78 5.38 14.97
N SER A 105 0.82 4.68 16.10
CA SER A 105 -0.03 3.51 16.30
C SER A 105 -1.52 3.78 16.27
N TYR A 106 -1.93 5.01 16.56
CA TYR A 106 -3.34 5.41 16.55
C TYR A 106 -3.77 6.09 15.24
N THR A 107 -2.87 6.15 14.25
CA THR A 107 -3.17 6.83 12.98
C THR A 107 -3.78 5.87 11.98
N HIS A 108 -4.84 6.31 11.33
CA HIS A 108 -5.44 5.59 10.22
C HIS A 108 -4.97 6.19 8.92
N LEU A 109 -4.59 5.33 7.96
CA LEU A 109 -4.24 5.77 6.62
C LEU A 109 -5.43 5.57 5.70
N THR A 110 -5.79 6.61 4.98
CA THR A 110 -6.96 6.59 4.10
C THR A 110 -6.57 6.78 2.65
N LEU A 111 -7.48 6.41 1.77
CA LEU A 111 -7.36 6.61 0.34
C LEU A 111 -8.21 7.83 -0.05
N PRO A 112 -7.69 8.79 -0.84
CA PRO A 112 -6.31 8.91 -1.29
C PRO A 112 -5.39 9.35 -0.16
N THR A 113 -4.11 9.00 -0.28
CA THR A 113 -3.14 9.35 0.76
C THR A 113 -2.41 10.64 0.41
N ASN A 114 -3.11 11.74 0.32
CA ASN A 114 -2.49 13.03 0.04
C ASN A 114 -1.55 13.40 1.17
N GLY A 115 -0.24 13.31 0.90
CA GLY A 115 0.76 13.53 1.91
C GLY A 115 0.81 12.42 2.94
N CYS A 116 0.09 11.35 2.74
CA CYS A 116 0.15 10.11 3.52
C CYS A 116 -0.07 10.30 5.01
N VAL A 117 -1.11 10.98 5.34
CA VAL A 117 -1.47 11.12 6.75
C VAL A 117 -2.63 10.27 7.13
#